data_eed9da2a81cca37d475af18070744c08
#
_entry.id   eed9da2a81cca37d475af18070744c08
#
_cell.length_a   1.000
_cell.length_b   1.000
_cell.length_c   1.000
_cell.angle_alpha   90.00
_cell.angle_beta   90.00
_cell.angle_gamma   90.00
#
_symmetry.space_group_name_H-M   'P 1'
#
loop_
_entity.id
_entity.type
_entity.pdbx_description
1 polymer ?
#
loop_
_entity_poly.entity_id
_entity_poly.type
_entity_poly.pdbx_seq_one_letter_code
_entity_poly.pdbx_strand_id
1 'polypeptide(L)'
;MIKPFLLFRGPVKTRSGYGAHSRDLLESLYKMDLFNIKIDSCSWGSTPLTALEEGNEFHNWINENIITNLPDQPEIYVQVTVPNEFQRVGKFNIGVTAGIETTVAPKNWVDGCNRMDHIITTSTFSRDVLLQTVYNETENTTGKLIKQYRIEKPVSVLFEGVDISIFNNKYKGIDVDITEDFAYLFVGHWLKGDTGQDRKDVGMLIRCFIEAFKDEEVKPALVLKTSSATFSVRQREDFRKKIEDIVKLSKTDTPPSIYLLFGEWYSMCSVWWWEEHNINMAEGAMLLE
;
A
#
# COMPACT_ATOMS: atom_id res chain seq x y z
N MET A 1 4.95 35.78 11.84
CA MET A 1 3.59 35.22 11.94
C MET A 1 3.67 33.91 12.69
N ILE A 2 2.79 33.69 13.66
CA ILE A 2 2.76 32.37 14.37
C ILE A 2 2.16 31.34 13.39
N LYS A 3 2.90 30.25 13.15
CA LYS A 3 2.43 29.15 12.28
C LYS A 3 1.27 28.41 12.94
N PRO A 4 0.16 28.11 12.23
CA PRO A 4 -0.94 27.35 12.79
C PRO A 4 -0.48 25.94 13.18
N PHE A 5 -1.03 25.40 14.27
CA PHE A 5 -0.72 24.07 14.75
C PHE A 5 -1.45 23.02 13.89
N LEU A 6 -0.68 22.14 13.26
CA LEU A 6 -1.15 21.01 12.48
C LEU A 6 -0.78 19.69 13.17
N LEU A 7 -1.77 18.88 13.48
CA LEU A 7 -1.57 17.49 13.90
C LEU A 7 -1.74 16.56 12.69
N PHE A 8 -0.68 15.83 12.38
CA PHE A 8 -0.69 14.83 11.32
C PHE A 8 -0.75 13.43 11.93
N ARG A 9 -1.83 12.67 11.66
CA ARG A 9 -1.96 11.28 12.07
C ARG A 9 -1.83 10.34 10.87
N GLY A 10 -0.90 9.39 10.95
CA GLY A 10 -0.72 8.38 9.91
C GLY A 10 0.35 7.35 10.27
N PRO A 11 0.45 6.25 9.51
CA PRO A 11 1.38 5.17 9.79
C PRO A 11 2.81 5.47 9.28
N VAL A 12 3.36 6.62 9.63
CA VAL A 12 4.62 7.18 9.10
C VAL A 12 5.85 6.27 9.28
N LYS A 13 5.84 5.40 10.32
CA LYS A 13 6.93 4.45 10.60
C LYS A 13 6.80 3.13 9.85
N THR A 14 5.68 2.88 9.17
CA THR A 14 5.39 1.56 8.62
C THR A 14 5.91 1.39 7.19
N ARG A 15 6.32 0.17 6.86
CA ARG A 15 6.66 -0.24 5.49
C ARG A 15 5.39 -0.70 4.75
N SER A 16 4.45 0.22 4.56
CA SER A 16 3.19 0.01 3.85
C SER A 16 2.93 1.11 2.85
N GLY A 17 2.01 0.91 1.90
CA GLY A 17 1.57 1.96 0.97
C GLY A 17 1.04 3.19 1.71
N TYR A 18 0.19 2.99 2.72
CA TYR A 18 -0.27 4.10 3.58
C TYR A 18 0.87 4.79 4.33
N GLY A 19 1.90 4.03 4.75
CA GLY A 19 3.10 4.60 5.37
C GLY A 19 3.91 5.45 4.40
N ALA A 20 4.14 4.98 3.18
CA ALA A 20 4.81 5.74 2.12
C ALA A 20 4.02 7.01 1.79
N HIS A 21 2.73 6.88 1.49
CA HIS A 21 1.86 8.03 1.19
C HIS A 21 1.80 9.05 2.34
N SER A 22 1.81 8.58 3.60
CA SER A 22 1.88 9.47 4.77
C SER A 22 3.19 10.26 4.82
N ARG A 23 4.32 9.63 4.51
CA ARG A 23 5.63 10.31 4.48
C ARG A 23 5.71 11.31 3.34
N ASP A 24 5.22 10.98 2.15
CA ASP A 24 5.23 11.86 0.97
C ASP A 24 4.40 13.14 1.21
N LEU A 25 3.19 12.98 1.77
CA LEU A 25 2.35 14.11 2.16
C LEU A 25 3.00 14.96 3.26
N LEU A 26 3.55 14.29 4.28
CA LEU A 26 4.20 14.96 5.40
C LEU A 26 5.46 15.72 4.96
N GLU A 27 6.24 15.16 4.03
CA GLU A 27 7.41 15.81 3.45
C GLU A 27 7.02 17.07 2.66
N SER A 28 5.93 17.00 1.92
CA SER A 28 5.39 18.15 1.20
C SER A 28 4.98 19.26 2.16
N LEU A 29 4.28 18.94 3.26
CA LEU A 29 3.91 19.88 4.31
C LEU A 29 5.14 20.46 5.04
N TYR A 30 6.15 19.63 5.32
CA TYR A 30 7.41 20.04 5.91
C TYR A 30 8.16 21.05 5.02
N LYS A 31 8.29 20.75 3.73
CA LYS A 31 8.95 21.63 2.75
C LYS A 31 8.22 22.97 2.54
N MET A 32 6.91 22.99 2.71
CA MET A 32 6.13 24.25 2.65
C MET A 32 6.46 25.20 3.80
N ASP A 33 6.88 24.70 4.94
CA ASP A 33 7.22 25.45 6.15
C ASP A 33 6.12 26.41 6.65
N LEU A 34 4.85 26.07 6.39
CA LEU A 34 3.69 26.92 6.73
C LEU A 34 3.08 26.61 8.10
N PHE A 35 3.36 25.44 8.66
CA PHE A 35 2.70 24.89 9.83
C PHE A 35 3.68 24.54 10.94
N ASN A 36 3.22 24.62 12.20
CA ASN A 36 3.86 23.95 13.33
C ASN A 36 3.30 22.51 13.39
N ILE A 37 4.07 21.54 12.88
CA ILE A 37 3.58 20.17 12.68
C ILE A 37 3.98 19.31 13.87
N LYS A 38 3.02 18.54 14.40
CA LYS A 38 3.25 17.40 15.30
C LYS A 38 2.64 16.15 14.70
N ILE A 39 3.19 14.99 15.06
CA ILE A 39 2.88 13.72 14.41
C ILE A 39 2.34 12.74 15.43
N ASP A 40 1.16 12.20 15.17
CA ASP A 40 0.56 11.07 15.87
C ASP A 40 0.75 9.81 15.01
N SER A 41 1.82 9.07 15.28
CA SER A 41 2.18 7.89 14.49
C SER A 41 1.34 6.69 14.92
N CYS A 42 0.66 6.07 13.96
CA CYS A 42 -0.11 4.83 14.19
C CYS A 42 0.54 3.63 13.50
N SER A 43 0.16 2.42 13.93
CA SER A 43 0.52 1.16 13.27
C SER A 43 -0.37 0.91 12.06
N TRP A 44 0.06 0.00 11.18
CA TRP A 44 -0.71 -0.46 10.03
C TRP A 44 -0.69 -1.99 9.98
N GLY A 45 -1.67 -2.60 10.63
CA GLY A 45 -1.72 -4.05 10.81
C GLY A 45 -0.45 -4.59 11.47
N SER A 46 0.12 -5.65 10.91
CA SER A 46 1.38 -6.28 11.34
C SER A 46 2.62 -5.77 10.59
N THR A 47 2.51 -4.66 9.87
CA THR A 47 3.61 -4.12 9.05
C THR A 47 4.77 -3.65 9.94
N PRO A 48 6.04 -3.95 9.57
CA PRO A 48 7.21 -3.48 10.31
C PRO A 48 7.26 -1.95 10.46
N LEU A 49 7.73 -1.48 11.62
CA LEU A 49 7.86 -0.05 11.95
C LEU A 49 9.26 0.51 11.64
N THR A 50 9.94 -0.03 10.65
CA THR A 50 11.35 0.24 10.31
C THR A 50 11.50 1.07 9.03
N ALA A 51 10.51 1.88 8.67
CA ALA A 51 10.55 2.64 7.43
C ALA A 51 11.37 3.94 7.52
N LEU A 52 11.68 4.43 8.73
CA LEU A 52 12.49 5.62 8.93
C LEU A 52 13.96 5.23 9.01
N GLU A 53 14.78 5.80 8.13
CA GLU A 53 16.21 5.49 7.98
C GLU A 53 17.05 6.42 8.83
N GLU A 54 18.05 5.88 9.51
CA GLU A 54 19.04 6.65 10.26
C GLU A 54 19.87 7.52 9.31
N GLY A 55 20.17 8.76 9.73
CA GLY A 55 20.95 9.70 8.92
C GLY A 55 20.15 10.47 7.86
N ASN A 56 18.92 10.10 7.59
CA ASN A 56 18.03 10.89 6.73
C ASN A 56 17.46 12.07 7.55
N GLU A 57 17.71 13.31 7.10
CA GLU A 57 17.31 14.52 7.80
C GLU A 57 15.80 14.61 8.04
N PHE A 58 15.00 14.32 7.01
CA PHE A 58 13.54 14.33 7.12
C PHE A 58 13.01 13.22 8.04
N HIS A 59 13.59 12.03 8.00
CA HIS A 59 13.21 10.94 8.91
C HIS A 59 13.57 11.24 10.36
N ASN A 60 14.70 11.89 10.61
CA ASN A 60 15.08 12.37 11.95
C ASN A 60 14.07 13.41 12.43
N TRP A 61 13.71 14.38 11.57
CA TRP A 61 12.69 15.38 11.89
C TRP A 61 11.32 14.73 12.22
N ILE A 62 10.90 13.68 11.48
CA ILE A 62 9.68 12.92 11.82
C ILE A 62 9.78 12.39 13.27
N ASN A 63 10.89 11.70 13.61
CA ASN A 63 11.06 11.12 14.94
C ASN A 63 11.03 12.17 16.06
N GLU A 64 11.61 13.34 15.86
CA GLU A 64 11.63 14.45 16.81
C GLU A 64 10.25 15.10 17.03
N ASN A 65 9.38 15.01 16.03
CA ASN A 65 8.06 15.63 16.06
C ASN A 65 6.91 14.65 16.38
N ILE A 66 7.21 13.36 16.62
CA ILE A 66 6.21 12.41 17.12
C ILE A 66 5.88 12.75 18.57
N ILE A 67 4.57 12.84 18.86
CA ILE A 67 4.07 13.11 20.20
C ILE A 67 3.27 11.91 20.74
N THR A 68 3.30 11.75 22.06
CA THR A 68 2.49 10.77 22.78
C THR A 68 1.23 11.39 23.41
N ASN A 69 1.28 12.68 23.67
CA ASN A 69 0.17 13.44 24.26
C ASN A 69 -0.09 14.67 23.43
N LEU A 70 -1.35 14.95 23.18
CA LEU A 70 -1.78 16.14 22.46
C LEU A 70 -1.66 17.36 23.38
N PRO A 71 -0.82 18.38 23.07
CA PRO A 71 -0.63 19.52 23.95
C PRO A 71 -1.85 20.45 23.97
N ASP A 72 -2.44 20.70 22.80
CA ASP A 72 -3.59 21.58 22.59
C ASP A 72 -4.44 21.10 21.42
N GLN A 73 -5.65 21.64 21.27
CA GLN A 73 -6.48 21.36 20.09
C GLN A 73 -5.83 21.94 18.83
N PRO A 74 -5.49 21.12 17.82
CA PRO A 74 -4.89 21.61 16.58
C PRO A 74 -5.88 22.46 15.78
N GLU A 75 -5.37 23.49 15.10
CA GLU A 75 -6.12 24.25 14.11
C GLU A 75 -6.50 23.34 12.94
N ILE A 76 -5.56 22.50 12.51
CA ILE A 76 -5.74 21.57 11.39
C ILE A 76 -5.36 20.17 11.87
N TYR A 77 -6.22 19.21 11.58
CA TYR A 77 -5.96 17.78 11.78
C TYR A 77 -6.01 17.07 10.44
N VAL A 78 -4.93 16.37 10.09
CA VAL A 78 -4.83 15.54 8.90
C VAL A 78 -4.69 14.09 9.34
N GLN A 79 -5.60 13.23 8.89
CA GLN A 79 -5.52 11.79 9.17
C GLN A 79 -5.43 10.98 7.88
N VAL A 80 -4.38 10.18 7.74
CA VAL A 80 -4.08 9.32 6.59
C VAL A 80 -4.31 7.86 6.98
N THR A 81 -5.56 7.40 6.85
CA THR A 81 -5.98 6.03 7.17
C THR A 81 -7.20 5.63 6.33
N VAL A 82 -7.80 4.47 6.61
CA VAL A 82 -9.11 4.10 6.06
C VAL A 82 -10.23 4.90 6.74
N PRO A 83 -11.30 5.26 6.00
CA PRO A 83 -12.33 6.19 6.49
C PRO A 83 -13.05 5.78 7.78
N ASN A 84 -13.24 4.48 8.05
CA ASN A 84 -13.87 4.04 9.31
C ASN A 84 -13.07 4.43 10.56
N GLU A 85 -11.77 4.71 10.42
CA GLU A 85 -10.89 5.14 11.51
C GLU A 85 -10.83 6.67 11.68
N PHE A 86 -11.38 7.45 10.76
CA PHE A 86 -11.35 8.91 10.83
C PHE A 86 -11.95 9.44 12.12
N GLN A 87 -11.26 10.39 12.73
CA GLN A 87 -11.63 11.02 14.01
C GLN A 87 -11.69 12.54 13.86
N ARG A 88 -12.57 13.17 14.59
CA ARG A 88 -12.64 14.62 14.66
C ARG A 88 -11.85 15.12 15.88
N VAL A 89 -10.68 15.71 15.63
CA VAL A 89 -9.74 16.15 16.67
C VAL A 89 -9.45 17.64 16.58
N GLY A 90 -9.22 18.15 15.37
CA GLY A 90 -8.89 19.53 15.11
C GLY A 90 -10.11 20.46 15.00
N LYS A 91 -9.83 21.74 14.86
CA LYS A 91 -10.86 22.72 14.47
C LYS A 91 -11.30 22.48 13.04
N PHE A 92 -10.37 22.16 12.15
CA PHE A 92 -10.62 21.71 10.78
C PHE A 92 -9.97 20.33 10.55
N ASN A 93 -10.72 19.36 10.03
CA ASN A 93 -10.32 17.95 9.97
C ASN A 93 -10.32 17.47 8.52
N ILE A 94 -9.18 16.96 8.05
CA ILE A 94 -8.97 16.44 6.71
C ILE A 94 -8.70 14.94 6.80
N GLY A 95 -9.54 14.13 6.15
CA GLY A 95 -9.32 12.71 6.00
C GLY A 95 -8.68 12.41 4.66
N VAL A 96 -7.57 11.70 4.65
CA VAL A 96 -6.88 11.25 3.44
C VAL A 96 -6.93 9.74 3.37
N THR A 97 -7.38 9.20 2.23
CA THR A 97 -7.50 7.76 2.02
C THR A 97 -7.12 7.37 0.60
N ALA A 98 -6.48 6.21 0.44
CA ALA A 98 -6.23 5.63 -0.89
C ALA A 98 -7.54 5.27 -1.62
N GLY A 99 -8.65 5.23 -0.89
CA GLY A 99 -9.95 4.91 -1.46
C GLY A 99 -10.23 3.41 -1.47
N ILE A 100 -11.02 2.99 -2.43
CA ILE A 100 -11.54 1.63 -2.50
C ILE A 100 -11.50 1.12 -3.95
N GLU A 101 -11.27 -0.18 -4.12
CA GLU A 101 -11.21 -0.84 -5.43
C GLU A 101 -12.59 -1.40 -5.88
N THR A 102 -13.60 -1.40 -5.01
CA THR A 102 -14.97 -1.86 -5.31
C THR A 102 -15.86 -0.70 -5.74
N THR A 103 -17.03 -1.02 -6.26
CA THR A 103 -18.01 -0.02 -6.76
C THR A 103 -18.91 0.57 -5.68
N VAL A 104 -18.83 0.07 -4.44
CA VAL A 104 -19.61 0.55 -3.28
C VAL A 104 -18.72 0.58 -2.06
N ALA A 105 -18.67 1.71 -1.35
CA ALA A 105 -17.97 1.83 -0.10
C ALA A 105 -18.79 1.27 1.07
N PRO A 106 -18.17 0.66 2.11
CA PRO A 106 -18.89 0.21 3.30
C PRO A 106 -19.60 1.35 4.03
N LYS A 107 -20.74 1.07 4.68
CA LYS A 107 -21.50 2.09 5.40
C LYS A 107 -20.67 2.82 6.45
N ASN A 108 -19.82 2.10 7.20
CA ASN A 108 -18.94 2.71 8.20
C ASN A 108 -17.88 3.66 7.59
N TRP A 109 -17.55 3.52 6.29
CA TRP A 109 -16.72 4.49 5.59
C TRP A 109 -17.48 5.78 5.30
N VAL A 110 -18.77 5.68 4.92
CA VAL A 110 -19.64 6.85 4.76
C VAL A 110 -19.73 7.63 6.07
N ASP A 111 -19.96 6.92 7.17
CA ASP A 111 -20.04 7.51 8.52
C ASP A 111 -18.68 8.15 8.91
N GLY A 112 -17.58 7.51 8.56
CA GLY A 112 -16.22 8.02 8.81
C GLY A 112 -15.91 9.30 8.03
N CYS A 113 -16.20 9.32 6.74
CA CYS A 113 -16.03 10.50 5.91
C CYS A 113 -16.83 11.69 6.45
N ASN A 114 -18.06 11.46 6.92
CA ASN A 114 -18.90 12.53 7.46
C ASN A 114 -18.41 13.12 8.80
N ARG A 115 -17.46 12.46 9.49
CA ARG A 115 -16.77 13.04 10.65
C ARG A 115 -15.74 14.11 10.28
N MET A 116 -15.26 14.11 9.04
CA MET A 116 -14.26 15.06 8.56
C MET A 116 -14.93 16.32 7.98
N ASP A 117 -14.16 17.39 7.83
CA ASP A 117 -14.62 18.61 7.17
C ASP A 117 -14.28 18.55 5.67
N HIS A 118 -13.23 17.80 5.28
CA HIS A 118 -12.83 17.56 3.91
C HIS A 118 -12.22 16.17 3.75
N ILE A 119 -12.44 15.52 2.62
CA ILE A 119 -11.86 14.21 2.29
C ILE A 119 -10.96 14.36 1.05
N ILE A 120 -9.82 13.70 1.06
CA ILE A 120 -8.91 13.61 -0.08
C ILE A 120 -8.75 12.13 -0.43
N THR A 121 -8.90 11.81 -1.72
CA THR A 121 -8.64 10.48 -2.29
C THR A 121 -7.56 10.56 -3.36
N THR A 122 -6.97 9.42 -3.70
CA THR A 122 -5.87 9.33 -4.67
C THR A 122 -6.34 9.23 -6.12
N SER A 123 -7.63 8.99 -6.37
CA SER A 123 -8.16 8.83 -7.72
C SER A 123 -9.59 9.35 -7.90
N THR A 124 -9.93 9.71 -9.14
CA THR A 124 -11.31 10.07 -9.52
C THR A 124 -12.26 8.90 -9.31
N PHE A 125 -11.82 7.67 -9.58
CA PHE A 125 -12.61 6.47 -9.34
C PHE A 125 -13.02 6.36 -7.86
N SER A 126 -12.07 6.45 -6.93
CA SER A 126 -12.36 6.37 -5.50
C SER A 126 -13.27 7.50 -5.02
N ARG A 127 -13.06 8.74 -5.52
CA ARG A 127 -13.96 9.87 -5.23
C ARG A 127 -15.38 9.55 -5.68
N ASP A 128 -15.53 9.08 -6.90
CA ASP A 128 -16.86 8.85 -7.49
C ASP A 128 -17.58 7.71 -6.79
N VAL A 129 -16.87 6.63 -6.43
CA VAL A 129 -17.43 5.54 -5.61
C VAL A 129 -17.91 6.06 -4.26
N LEU A 130 -17.09 6.87 -3.56
CA LEU A 130 -17.47 7.44 -2.28
C LEU A 130 -18.72 8.30 -2.39
N LEU A 131 -18.79 9.20 -3.38
CA LEU A 131 -19.92 10.11 -3.58
C LEU A 131 -21.20 9.41 -4.07
N GLN A 132 -21.09 8.34 -4.86
CA GLN A 132 -22.22 7.59 -5.38
C GLN A 132 -22.75 6.54 -4.40
N THR A 133 -21.99 6.20 -3.38
CA THR A 133 -22.43 5.24 -2.35
C THR A 133 -23.55 5.81 -1.51
N VAL A 134 -24.71 5.14 -1.55
CA VAL A 134 -25.90 5.52 -0.80
C VAL A 134 -26.49 4.29 -0.11
N TYR A 135 -26.81 4.43 1.16
CA TYR A 135 -27.54 3.42 1.93
C TYR A 135 -28.87 3.99 2.37
N ASN A 136 -29.94 3.23 2.16
CA ASN A 136 -31.29 3.59 2.60
C ASN A 136 -31.68 2.74 3.81
N GLU A 137 -32.14 3.39 4.85
CA GLU A 137 -32.81 2.76 5.98
C GLU A 137 -34.32 2.91 5.76
N THR A 138 -35.03 1.79 5.68
CA THR A 138 -36.45 1.75 5.45
C THR A 138 -37.19 1.11 6.61
N GLU A 139 -38.41 1.51 6.85
CA GLU A 139 -39.29 0.90 7.82
C GLU A 139 -39.64 -0.53 7.37
N ASN A 140 -39.42 -1.52 8.21
CA ASN A 140 -39.59 -2.93 7.89
C ASN A 140 -41.04 -3.31 7.48
N THR A 141 -42.04 -2.59 7.98
CA THR A 141 -43.46 -2.89 7.76
C THR A 141 -44.04 -2.21 6.53
N THR A 142 -43.65 -0.98 6.26
CA THR A 142 -44.22 -0.16 5.20
C THR A 142 -43.30 0.04 4.00
N GLY A 143 -42.00 -0.29 4.14
CA GLY A 143 -40.98 0.02 3.14
C GLY A 143 -40.67 1.51 2.99
N LYS A 144 -41.25 2.37 3.85
CA LYS A 144 -41.05 3.81 3.80
C LYS A 144 -39.60 4.17 4.14
N LEU A 145 -38.98 5.05 3.36
CA LEU A 145 -37.65 5.57 3.62
C LEU A 145 -37.64 6.35 4.94
N ILE A 146 -36.82 5.90 5.90
CA ILE A 146 -36.59 6.58 7.18
C ILE A 146 -35.41 7.52 7.05
N LYS A 147 -34.26 7.02 6.53
CA LYS A 147 -33.02 7.78 6.43
C LYS A 147 -32.19 7.33 5.27
N GLN A 148 -31.46 8.28 4.68
CA GLN A 148 -30.47 8.03 3.67
C GLN A 148 -29.09 8.37 4.22
N TYR A 149 -28.13 7.46 4.05
CA TYR A 149 -26.72 7.64 4.42
C TYR A 149 -25.90 7.81 3.16
N ARG A 150 -25.27 8.94 3.05
CA ARG A 150 -24.32 9.29 1.97
C ARG A 150 -23.26 10.22 2.49
N ILE A 151 -22.18 10.42 1.74
CA ILE A 151 -21.17 11.41 2.09
C ILE A 151 -21.70 12.80 1.75
N GLU A 152 -21.71 13.68 2.75
CA GLU A 152 -22.19 15.06 2.65
C GLU A 152 -21.04 16.08 2.66
N LYS A 153 -19.82 15.58 2.79
CA LYS A 153 -18.61 16.39 2.87
C LYS A 153 -17.92 16.49 1.50
N PRO A 154 -17.21 17.59 1.23
CA PRO A 154 -16.45 17.72 0.00
C PRO A 154 -15.37 16.64 -0.11
N VAL A 155 -15.24 16.05 -1.29
CA VAL A 155 -14.24 15.05 -1.63
C VAL A 155 -13.42 15.56 -2.80
N SER A 156 -12.12 15.75 -2.58
CA SER A 156 -11.14 16.12 -3.60
C SER A 156 -10.29 14.94 -4.03
N VAL A 157 -9.67 15.06 -5.18
CA VAL A 157 -8.67 14.12 -5.68
C VAL A 157 -7.30 14.78 -5.61
N LEU A 158 -6.36 14.10 -4.95
CA LEU A 158 -4.94 14.39 -5.00
C LEU A 158 -4.23 13.12 -5.42
N PHE A 159 -3.77 13.06 -6.68
CA PHE A 159 -3.02 11.91 -7.18
C PHE A 159 -1.73 11.73 -6.41
N GLU A 160 -1.35 10.48 -6.18
CA GLU A 160 -0.05 10.15 -5.60
C GLU A 160 1.05 10.55 -6.57
N GLY A 161 2.02 11.30 -6.07
CA GLY A 161 3.22 11.67 -6.81
C GLY A 161 4.25 10.54 -6.80
N VAL A 162 5.27 10.70 -7.64
CA VAL A 162 6.44 9.83 -7.66
C VAL A 162 7.71 10.68 -7.70
N ASP A 163 8.72 10.29 -6.94
CA ASP A 163 10.03 10.94 -7.01
C ASP A 163 10.78 10.44 -8.25
N ILE A 164 10.82 11.26 -9.29
CA ILE A 164 11.50 10.94 -10.55
C ILE A 164 13.04 10.93 -10.43
N SER A 165 13.60 11.44 -9.35
CA SER A 165 15.04 11.32 -9.07
C SER A 165 15.40 9.89 -8.65
N ILE A 166 14.46 9.19 -8.03
CA ILE A 166 14.57 7.79 -7.60
C ILE A 166 14.03 6.85 -8.69
N PHE A 167 12.81 7.14 -9.18
CA PHE A 167 12.11 6.30 -10.16
C PHE A 167 12.41 6.78 -11.59
N ASN A 168 13.49 6.30 -12.17
CA ASN A 168 13.89 6.65 -13.53
C ASN A 168 14.65 5.50 -14.20
N ASN A 169 14.96 5.65 -15.48
CA ASN A 169 15.66 4.66 -16.31
C ASN A 169 17.18 4.84 -16.36
N LYS A 170 17.76 5.68 -15.49
CA LYS A 170 19.20 5.96 -15.46
C LYS A 170 19.99 4.93 -14.66
N TYR A 171 19.31 4.21 -13.77
CA TYR A 171 19.93 3.19 -12.94
C TYR A 171 19.99 1.86 -13.69
N LYS A 172 21.11 1.17 -13.52
CA LYS A 172 21.25 -0.21 -13.98
C LYS A 172 20.26 -1.08 -13.20
N GLY A 173 19.47 -1.88 -13.90
CA GLY A 173 18.57 -2.85 -13.26
C GLY A 173 19.35 -3.86 -12.41
N ILE A 174 18.65 -4.48 -11.48
CA ILE A 174 19.17 -5.58 -10.70
C ILE A 174 19.45 -6.74 -11.65
N ASP A 175 20.65 -7.31 -11.56
CA ASP A 175 21.00 -8.51 -12.31
C ASP A 175 20.37 -9.70 -11.57
N VAL A 176 19.30 -10.23 -12.14
CA VAL A 176 18.66 -11.48 -11.70
C VAL A 176 18.95 -12.52 -12.76
N ASP A 177 19.37 -13.70 -12.33
CA ASP A 177 19.64 -14.82 -13.22
C ASP A 177 18.30 -15.35 -13.77
N ILE A 178 17.78 -14.64 -14.78
CA ILE A 178 16.57 -14.99 -15.53
C ILE A 178 17.03 -15.35 -16.94
N THR A 179 16.71 -16.57 -17.37
CA THR A 179 17.17 -17.10 -18.67
C THR A 179 16.28 -16.71 -19.83
N GLU A 180 15.06 -16.27 -19.55
CA GLU A 180 14.08 -15.87 -20.55
C GLU A 180 14.32 -14.42 -21.03
N ASP A 181 14.09 -14.19 -22.33
CA ASP A 181 14.25 -12.86 -22.95
C ASP A 181 13.26 -11.81 -22.42
N PHE A 182 12.14 -12.27 -21.84
CA PHE A 182 11.11 -11.40 -21.29
C PHE A 182 10.53 -11.95 -19.99
N ALA A 183 10.31 -11.07 -19.01
CA ALA A 183 9.72 -11.43 -17.74
C ALA A 183 8.61 -10.45 -17.31
N TYR A 184 7.53 -11.00 -16.81
CA TYR A 184 6.52 -10.25 -16.07
C TYR A 184 6.92 -10.14 -14.62
N LEU A 185 6.77 -8.95 -14.01
CA LEU A 185 7.08 -8.69 -12.61
C LEU A 185 5.81 -8.45 -11.81
N PHE A 186 5.65 -9.21 -10.72
CA PHE A 186 4.69 -8.92 -9.67
C PHE A 186 5.42 -8.46 -8.40
N VAL A 187 4.96 -7.36 -7.81
CA VAL A 187 5.44 -6.85 -6.51
C VAL A 187 4.26 -6.71 -5.56
N GLY A 188 4.26 -7.45 -4.47
CA GLY A 188 3.18 -7.37 -3.50
C GLY A 188 3.21 -8.45 -2.43
N HIS A 189 2.40 -8.29 -1.39
CA HIS A 189 2.25 -9.31 -0.37
C HIS A 189 1.32 -10.44 -0.82
N TRP A 190 1.66 -11.65 -0.43
CA TRP A 190 0.79 -12.83 -0.51
C TRP A 190 0.44 -13.25 0.92
N LEU A 191 -0.62 -12.68 1.47
CA LEU A 191 -0.93 -12.79 2.90
C LEU A 191 -1.68 -14.05 3.27
N LYS A 192 -2.61 -14.49 2.44
CA LYS A 192 -3.46 -15.65 2.70
C LYS A 192 -3.49 -16.60 1.52
N GLY A 193 -3.50 -17.82 1.88
CA GLY A 193 -4.07 -19.03 1.35
C GLY A 193 -4.08 -19.23 -0.13
N ASP A 194 -5.20 -19.79 -0.51
CA ASP A 194 -5.42 -20.39 -1.80
C ASP A 194 -6.00 -19.37 -2.79
N THR A 195 -6.12 -19.82 -4.05
CA THR A 195 -6.71 -19.07 -5.16
C THR A 195 -8.05 -18.44 -4.77
N GLY A 196 -8.22 -17.15 -5.01
CA GLY A 196 -9.45 -16.41 -4.74
C GLY A 196 -9.64 -15.92 -3.29
N GLN A 197 -8.68 -16.14 -2.40
CA GLN A 197 -8.81 -15.80 -0.98
C GLN A 197 -7.94 -14.60 -0.56
N ASP A 198 -6.97 -14.23 -1.36
CA ASP A 198 -6.09 -13.09 -1.10
C ASP A 198 -6.49 -11.88 -1.96
N ARG A 199 -6.40 -10.69 -1.39
CA ARG A 199 -6.73 -9.44 -2.09
C ARG A 199 -5.92 -9.23 -3.38
N LYS A 200 -4.67 -9.64 -3.40
CA LYS A 200 -3.79 -9.59 -4.57
C LYS A 200 -3.92 -10.80 -5.48
N ASP A 201 -4.53 -11.85 -4.98
CA ASP A 201 -4.81 -13.12 -5.65
C ASP A 201 -3.62 -13.69 -6.46
N VAL A 202 -2.46 -13.74 -5.77
CA VAL A 202 -1.21 -14.22 -6.39
C VAL A 202 -1.35 -15.66 -6.92
N GLY A 203 -2.13 -16.48 -6.24
CA GLY A 203 -2.41 -17.83 -6.72
C GLY A 203 -3.14 -17.85 -8.06
N MET A 204 -4.12 -16.97 -8.25
CA MET A 204 -4.82 -16.82 -9.54
C MET A 204 -3.91 -16.22 -10.61
N LEU A 205 -3.08 -15.23 -10.26
CA LEU A 205 -2.07 -14.68 -11.17
C LEU A 205 -1.17 -15.79 -11.74
N ILE A 206 -0.61 -16.63 -10.87
CA ILE A 206 0.24 -17.75 -11.28
C ILE A 206 -0.53 -18.70 -12.21
N ARG A 207 -1.74 -19.08 -11.83
CA ARG A 207 -2.56 -19.97 -12.64
C ARG A 207 -2.87 -19.37 -14.01
N CYS A 208 -3.30 -18.12 -14.08
CA CYS A 208 -3.58 -17.45 -15.35
C CYS A 208 -2.32 -17.34 -16.22
N PHE A 209 -1.16 -17.05 -15.60
CA PHE A 209 0.10 -17.00 -16.30
C PHE A 209 0.47 -18.35 -16.95
N ILE A 210 0.36 -19.44 -16.17
CA ILE A 210 0.62 -20.80 -16.71
C ILE A 210 -0.34 -21.10 -17.84
N GLU A 211 -1.64 -20.90 -17.66
CA GLU A 211 -2.65 -21.17 -18.69
C GLU A 211 -2.43 -20.36 -19.97
N ALA A 212 -1.96 -19.12 -19.85
CA ALA A 212 -1.71 -18.25 -20.99
C ALA A 212 -0.48 -18.67 -21.82
N PHE A 213 0.55 -19.24 -21.17
CA PHE A 213 1.85 -19.47 -21.82
C PHE A 213 2.30 -20.93 -21.90
N LYS A 214 1.53 -21.90 -21.35
CA LYS A 214 1.90 -23.31 -21.33
C LYS A 214 2.15 -23.93 -22.73
N ASP A 215 1.40 -23.46 -23.73
CA ASP A 215 1.42 -24.00 -25.08
C ASP A 215 2.28 -23.14 -26.04
N GLU A 216 2.89 -22.04 -25.56
CA GLU A 216 3.75 -21.19 -26.37
C GLU A 216 5.13 -21.82 -26.58
N GLU A 217 5.71 -21.62 -27.77
CA GLU A 217 7.05 -22.10 -28.12
C GLU A 217 8.13 -21.32 -27.35
N VAL A 218 7.97 -19.98 -27.27
CA VAL A 218 8.83 -19.11 -26.48
C VAL A 218 8.02 -18.58 -25.30
N LYS A 219 8.42 -19.02 -24.10
CA LYS A 219 7.71 -18.67 -22.87
C LYS A 219 8.39 -17.54 -22.16
N PRO A 220 7.61 -16.53 -21.66
CA PRO A 220 8.16 -15.54 -20.74
C PRO A 220 8.34 -16.12 -19.36
N ALA A 221 9.09 -15.43 -18.50
CA ALA A 221 9.16 -15.70 -17.07
C ALA A 221 8.11 -14.90 -16.28
N LEU A 222 7.71 -15.41 -15.11
CA LEU A 222 7.00 -14.66 -14.07
C LEU A 222 7.91 -14.49 -12.86
N VAL A 223 8.24 -13.26 -12.53
CA VAL A 223 9.04 -12.90 -11.36
C VAL A 223 8.10 -12.44 -10.25
N LEU A 224 8.07 -13.16 -9.15
CA LEU A 224 7.26 -12.86 -7.97
C LEU A 224 8.15 -12.25 -6.88
N LYS A 225 8.12 -10.92 -6.72
CA LYS A 225 8.65 -10.24 -5.55
C LYS A 225 7.55 -10.22 -4.49
N THR A 226 7.52 -11.24 -3.67
CA THR A 226 6.44 -11.42 -2.68
C THR A 226 6.98 -11.81 -1.31
N SER A 227 6.18 -11.51 -0.30
CA SER A 227 6.39 -11.89 1.09
C SER A 227 5.04 -11.93 1.81
N SER A 228 5.02 -12.53 2.98
CA SER A 228 3.95 -12.28 3.95
C SER A 228 4.39 -11.16 4.91
N ALA A 229 3.87 -11.14 6.12
CA ALA A 229 4.24 -10.14 7.13
C ALA A 229 5.70 -10.27 7.63
N THR A 230 6.37 -11.40 7.41
CA THR A 230 7.76 -11.67 7.83
C THR A 230 8.56 -12.32 6.70
N PHE A 231 9.89 -12.44 6.86
CA PHE A 231 10.81 -13.02 5.87
C PHE A 231 11.54 -14.24 6.42
N SER A 232 10.82 -15.16 7.06
CA SER A 232 11.45 -16.37 7.59
C SER A 232 11.70 -17.40 6.48
N VAL A 233 12.72 -18.24 6.67
CA VAL A 233 13.01 -19.39 5.79
C VAL A 233 11.79 -20.29 5.63
N ARG A 234 11.02 -20.51 6.71
CA ARG A 234 9.79 -21.30 6.68
C ARG A 234 8.76 -20.72 5.72
N GLN A 235 8.60 -19.41 5.72
CA GLN A 235 7.66 -18.76 4.78
C GLN A 235 8.11 -18.89 3.33
N ARG A 236 9.42 -18.82 3.07
CA ARG A 236 9.95 -19.08 1.72
C ARG A 236 9.56 -20.46 1.22
N GLU A 237 9.76 -21.49 2.06
CA GLU A 237 9.38 -22.86 1.72
C GLU A 237 7.86 -23.03 1.56
N ASP A 238 7.04 -22.33 2.37
CA ASP A 238 5.59 -22.32 2.22
C ASP A 238 5.15 -21.72 0.87
N PHE A 239 5.78 -20.61 0.43
CA PHE A 239 5.50 -20.03 -0.89
C PHE A 239 5.93 -20.93 -2.03
N ARG A 240 7.12 -21.52 -1.93
CA ARG A 240 7.62 -22.48 -2.90
C ARG A 240 6.63 -23.63 -3.08
N LYS A 241 6.21 -24.25 -1.99
CA LYS A 241 5.23 -25.33 -2.02
C LYS A 241 3.90 -24.90 -2.66
N LYS A 242 3.39 -23.71 -2.33
CA LYS A 242 2.17 -23.19 -2.96
C LYS A 242 2.30 -23.03 -4.46
N ILE A 243 3.44 -22.49 -4.94
CA ILE A 243 3.71 -22.36 -6.37
C ILE A 243 3.76 -23.74 -7.03
N GLU A 244 4.52 -24.67 -6.46
CA GLU A 244 4.60 -26.06 -6.96
C GLU A 244 3.22 -26.74 -7.04
N ASP A 245 2.37 -26.56 -6.04
CA ASP A 245 1.03 -27.13 -6.02
C ASP A 245 0.14 -26.53 -7.13
N ILE A 246 0.25 -25.21 -7.40
CA ILE A 246 -0.47 -24.57 -8.51
C ILE A 246 0.04 -25.06 -9.86
N VAL A 247 1.36 -25.19 -10.03
CA VAL A 247 1.98 -25.75 -11.25
C VAL A 247 1.49 -27.18 -11.50
N LYS A 248 1.49 -28.05 -10.49
CA LYS A 248 0.97 -29.43 -10.59
C LYS A 248 -0.51 -29.47 -11.00
N LEU A 249 -1.32 -28.54 -10.49
CA LEU A 249 -2.74 -28.46 -10.83
C LEU A 249 -2.99 -28.05 -12.30
N SER A 250 -2.05 -27.37 -12.93
CA SER A 250 -2.15 -26.95 -14.33
C SER A 250 -2.03 -28.11 -15.33
N LYS A 251 -1.52 -29.28 -14.89
CA LYS A 251 -1.35 -30.51 -15.68
C LYS A 251 -0.58 -30.30 -17.00
N THR A 252 0.37 -29.39 -17.01
CA THR A 252 1.27 -29.17 -18.15
C THR A 252 2.63 -29.81 -17.85
N ASP A 253 3.23 -30.45 -18.86
CA ASP A 253 4.58 -31.02 -18.76
C ASP A 253 5.68 -29.96 -18.95
N THR A 254 5.33 -28.81 -19.51
CA THR A 254 6.24 -27.71 -19.81
C THR A 254 5.69 -26.38 -19.33
N PRO A 255 5.62 -26.11 -18.00
CA PRO A 255 5.16 -24.84 -17.49
C PRO A 255 6.15 -23.71 -17.83
N PRO A 256 5.69 -22.46 -17.96
CA PRO A 256 6.60 -21.31 -18.03
C PRO A 256 7.32 -21.14 -16.68
N SER A 257 8.53 -20.54 -16.74
CA SER A 257 9.36 -20.33 -15.54
C SER A 257 8.75 -19.33 -14.56
N ILE A 258 8.84 -19.64 -13.26
CA ILE A 258 8.38 -18.79 -12.17
C ILE A 258 9.52 -18.59 -11.17
N TYR A 259 9.96 -17.35 -11.02
CA TYR A 259 11.03 -16.96 -10.13
C TYR A 259 10.47 -16.34 -8.86
N LEU A 260 10.91 -16.81 -7.70
CA LEU A 260 10.52 -16.25 -6.40
C LEU A 260 11.68 -15.40 -5.84
N LEU A 261 11.49 -14.08 -5.82
CA LEU A 261 12.38 -13.14 -5.12
C LEU A 261 11.86 -12.95 -3.69
N PHE A 262 12.52 -13.61 -2.75
CA PHE A 262 12.14 -13.59 -1.34
C PHE A 262 13.22 -12.92 -0.49
N GLY A 263 12.87 -11.93 0.33
CA GLY A 263 13.82 -11.23 1.19
C GLY A 263 13.32 -9.83 1.60
N GLU A 264 14.03 -9.21 2.55
CA GLU A 264 13.79 -7.83 3.00
C GLU A 264 14.33 -6.80 1.97
N TRP A 265 13.84 -6.87 0.76
CA TRP A 265 14.17 -5.92 -0.28
C TRP A 265 13.29 -4.69 -0.09
N TYR A 266 13.81 -3.73 0.62
CA TYR A 266 13.15 -2.48 0.95
C TYR A 266 13.04 -1.56 -0.27
N SER A 267 12.05 -1.78 -1.05
CA SER A 267 11.72 -1.19 -2.33
C SER A 267 12.67 -1.60 -3.47
N MET A 268 12.12 -2.13 -4.54
CA MET A 268 12.85 -2.28 -5.82
C MET A 268 13.26 -0.92 -6.40
N CYS A 269 12.94 0.15 -5.70
CA CYS A 269 13.20 1.53 -6.08
C CYS A 269 14.38 2.15 -5.35
N SER A 270 14.86 1.57 -4.25
CA SER A 270 16.10 2.00 -3.60
C SER A 270 17.30 1.26 -4.20
N VAL A 271 17.63 1.59 -5.43
CA VAL A 271 18.85 1.14 -6.12
C VAL A 271 20.12 1.54 -5.36
N TRP A 272 20.04 2.55 -4.51
CA TRP A 272 21.13 3.08 -3.71
C TRP A 272 21.69 2.11 -2.67
N TRP A 273 20.89 1.22 -2.14
CA TRP A 273 21.32 0.28 -1.09
C TRP A 273 22.18 -0.86 -1.62
N TRP A 274 22.21 -1.07 -2.93
CA TRP A 274 22.89 -2.16 -3.62
C TRP A 274 24.38 -1.95 -3.81
N GLU A 275 24.81 -0.73 -4.07
CA GLU A 275 26.22 -0.43 -4.30
C GLU A 275 27.06 -0.51 -3.02
N GLU A 276 26.47 -0.25 -1.85
CA GLU A 276 27.20 -0.26 -0.58
C GLU A 276 27.33 -1.63 0.11
N HIS A 277 26.45 -2.60 -0.16
CA HIS A 277 26.38 -3.82 0.65
C HIS A 277 26.76 -5.13 -0.07
N ASN A 278 27.10 -5.11 -1.33
CA ASN A 278 27.64 -6.26 -2.10
C ASN A 278 26.91 -7.60 -1.84
N ILE A 279 25.58 -7.56 -1.66
CA ILE A 279 24.79 -8.74 -1.35
C ILE A 279 24.57 -9.55 -2.62
N ASN A 280 25.09 -10.77 -2.61
CA ASN A 280 25.03 -11.70 -3.73
C ASN A 280 23.58 -12.18 -3.92
N MET A 281 22.98 -11.85 -5.06
CA MET A 281 21.57 -12.14 -5.41
C MET A 281 21.23 -13.62 -5.51
N ALA A 282 22.25 -14.46 -5.73
CA ALA A 282 22.08 -15.92 -5.85
C ALA A 282 21.44 -16.55 -4.60
N GLU A 283 21.53 -15.91 -3.42
CA GLU A 283 20.90 -16.43 -2.20
C GLU A 283 19.39 -16.10 -2.09
N GLY A 284 18.88 -15.17 -2.89
CA GLY A 284 17.48 -14.71 -2.84
C GLY A 284 16.60 -15.14 -4.02
N ALA A 285 17.19 -15.50 -5.13
CA ALA A 285 16.47 -15.98 -6.31
C ALA A 285 16.51 -17.52 -6.36
N MET A 286 15.36 -18.13 -6.54
CA MET A 286 15.26 -19.58 -6.68
C MET A 286 14.43 -19.90 -7.91
N LEU A 287 15.03 -20.62 -8.84
CA LEU A 287 14.35 -21.24 -9.95
C LEU A 287 13.55 -22.43 -9.38
N LEU A 288 12.30 -22.52 -9.73
CA LEU A 288 11.48 -23.69 -9.49
C LEU A 288 11.51 -24.53 -10.78
N GLU A 289 12.41 -25.53 -10.80
CA GLU A 289 12.45 -26.56 -11.84
C GLU A 289 11.27 -27.51 -11.74
#